data_e333163efcf11afe5b5ecb5eca35ef9b
#
_entry.id   e333163efcf11afe5b5ecb5eca35ef9b
#
_cell.length_a   1.000
_cell.length_b   1.000
_cell.length_c   1.000
_cell.angle_alpha   90.00
_cell.angle_beta   90.00
_cell.angle_gamma   90.00
#
_symmetry.space_group_name_H-M   'P 1'
#
loop_
_entity.id
_entity.type
_entity.pdbx_description
1 polymer ?
#
loop_
_entity_poly.entity_id
_entity_poly.type
_entity_poly.pdbx_seq_one_letter_code
_entity_poly.pdbx_strand_id
1 'polypeptide(L)'
;MNIAVVDYGMGNIRSVSKALERVAPRAQVEVTSDPGVIRASDRVVVPGQGAMPDCMAQLAASGAREAVIAATRDKPFLGICIGMQMLFERGEEGDTPGLGLLAGGVPRFPAARMAGLKVPHMGWNQVRQAKPHALWDGIASGERFYFVHSYYPAPADAGLVTGTCEYGVSFTCAISRDNIFAVQFHPEKSQAAGLRLLSNFVQWRP
;
A
#
# COMPACT_ATOMS: atom_id res chain seq x y z
N MET A 1 20.59 -5.08 6.68
CA MET A 1 19.46 -4.55 5.89
C MET A 1 18.55 -3.79 6.80
N ASN A 2 18.31 -2.53 6.48
CA ASN A 2 17.50 -1.61 7.27
C ASN A 2 16.18 -1.34 6.53
N ILE A 3 15.06 -1.51 7.21
CA ILE A 3 13.71 -1.29 6.68
C ILE A 3 13.08 -0.15 7.46
N ALA A 4 12.80 0.97 6.79
CA ALA A 4 12.05 2.06 7.40
C ALA A 4 10.55 1.83 7.25
N VAL A 5 9.82 1.82 8.35
CA VAL A 5 8.36 1.93 8.38
C VAL A 5 8.04 3.38 8.73
N VAL A 6 7.49 4.10 7.75
CA VAL A 6 7.29 5.54 7.89
C VAL A 6 6.16 5.81 8.88
N ASP A 7 6.49 6.51 9.97
CA ASP A 7 5.54 6.98 10.97
C ASP A 7 5.26 8.47 10.77
N TYR A 8 4.14 8.78 10.22
CA TYR A 8 3.63 10.15 10.09
C TYR A 8 2.36 10.37 10.95
N GLY A 9 2.20 9.57 12.01
CA GLY A 9 1.08 9.66 12.94
C GLY A 9 -0.19 8.92 12.50
N MET A 10 -0.18 8.26 11.34
CA MET A 10 -1.34 7.58 10.78
C MET A 10 -0.95 6.16 10.33
N GLY A 11 -1.86 5.20 10.57
CA GLY A 11 -1.66 3.83 10.10
C GLY A 11 -1.49 2.79 11.20
N ASN A 12 -1.58 1.52 10.82
CA ASN A 12 -1.38 0.37 11.71
C ASN A 12 0.12 0.02 11.83
N ILE A 13 0.92 1.03 12.17
CA ILE A 13 2.39 1.00 12.14
C ILE A 13 2.95 -0.15 12.97
N ARG A 14 2.42 -0.33 14.19
CA ARG A 14 2.88 -1.39 15.10
C ARG A 14 2.67 -2.80 14.54
N SER A 15 1.53 -3.06 13.90
CA SER A 15 1.26 -4.37 13.31
C SER A 15 2.13 -4.61 12.07
N VAL A 16 2.37 -3.57 11.26
CA VAL A 16 3.24 -3.64 10.08
C VAL A 16 4.68 -3.90 10.50
N SER A 17 5.22 -3.15 11.49
CA SER A 17 6.59 -3.36 11.98
C SER A 17 6.77 -4.77 12.57
N LYS A 18 5.83 -5.25 13.38
CA LYS A 18 5.87 -6.61 13.96
C LYS A 18 5.79 -7.70 12.89
N ALA A 19 4.97 -7.52 11.85
CA ALA A 19 4.91 -8.46 10.74
C ALA A 19 6.23 -8.51 9.96
N LEU A 20 6.87 -7.35 9.72
CA LEU A 20 8.19 -7.25 9.08
C LEU A 20 9.29 -7.89 9.94
N GLU A 21 9.35 -7.59 11.24
CA GLU A 21 10.29 -8.22 12.19
C GLU A 21 10.17 -9.75 12.16
N ARG A 22 8.94 -10.26 12.09
CA ARG A 22 8.68 -11.71 12.04
C ARG A 22 9.22 -12.37 10.78
N VAL A 23 9.06 -11.73 9.60
CA VAL A 23 9.50 -12.30 8.31
C VAL A 23 10.95 -11.98 7.97
N ALA A 24 11.54 -11.01 8.67
CA ALA A 24 12.91 -10.54 8.45
C ALA A 24 13.68 -10.44 9.78
N PRO A 25 13.91 -11.54 10.53
CA PRO A 25 14.48 -11.49 11.88
C PRO A 25 15.95 -11.00 11.91
N ARG A 26 16.61 -10.91 10.75
CA ARG A 26 17.97 -10.38 10.61
C ARG A 26 18.02 -8.92 10.10
N ALA A 27 16.85 -8.34 9.79
CA ALA A 27 16.76 -6.94 9.38
C ALA A 27 16.53 -6.05 10.61
N GLN A 28 17.02 -4.84 10.54
CA GLN A 28 16.63 -3.78 11.46
C GLN A 28 15.38 -3.11 10.90
N VAL A 29 14.24 -3.30 11.56
CA VAL A 29 12.98 -2.64 11.22
C VAL A 29 12.87 -1.41 12.13
N GLU A 30 12.87 -0.23 11.55
CA GLU A 30 12.82 1.04 12.27
C GLU A 30 11.54 1.81 11.91
N VAL A 31 10.75 2.12 12.94
CA VAL A 31 9.57 2.99 12.85
C VAL A 31 10.06 4.43 13.02
N THR A 32 9.89 5.26 11.99
CA THR A 32 10.51 6.59 11.97
C THR A 32 9.75 7.59 11.10
N SER A 33 9.80 8.86 11.53
CA SER A 33 9.47 10.02 10.70
C SER A 33 10.72 10.79 10.25
N ASP A 34 11.92 10.40 10.72
CA ASP A 34 13.18 11.08 10.37
C ASP A 34 13.52 10.88 8.89
N PRO A 35 13.59 11.98 8.11
CA PRO A 35 13.93 11.90 6.69
C PRO A 35 15.35 11.34 6.44
N GLY A 36 16.28 11.50 7.39
CA GLY A 36 17.63 10.96 7.30
C GLY A 36 17.65 9.44 7.39
N VAL A 37 16.89 8.89 8.34
CA VAL A 37 16.73 7.44 8.53
C VAL A 37 16.03 6.82 7.30
N ILE A 38 14.95 7.45 6.80
CA ILE A 38 14.25 7.00 5.59
C ILE A 38 15.21 6.96 4.40
N ARG A 39 16.02 8.01 4.21
CA ARG A 39 16.99 8.05 3.11
C ARG A 39 18.12 7.03 3.27
N ALA A 40 18.53 6.71 4.48
CA ALA A 40 19.60 5.74 4.76
C ALA A 40 19.14 4.28 4.72
N SER A 41 17.81 4.02 4.75
CA SER A 41 17.27 2.66 4.74
C SER A 41 17.43 1.97 3.40
N ASP A 42 17.49 0.63 3.40
CA ASP A 42 17.54 -0.19 2.21
C ASP A 42 16.15 -0.37 1.55
N ARG A 43 15.08 -0.28 2.37
CA ARG A 43 13.68 -0.47 1.95
C ARG A 43 12.78 0.49 2.71
N VAL A 44 11.69 0.91 2.07
CA VAL A 44 10.72 1.82 2.69
C VAL A 44 9.32 1.24 2.61
N VAL A 45 8.62 1.25 3.73
CA VAL A 45 7.21 0.85 3.84
C VAL A 45 6.41 2.05 4.33
N VAL A 46 5.38 2.40 3.57
CA VAL A 46 4.46 3.50 3.90
C VAL A 46 3.07 2.92 4.16
N PRO A 47 2.73 2.63 5.41
CA PRO A 47 1.37 2.27 5.79
C PRO A 47 0.49 3.51 5.81
N GLY A 48 -0.82 3.32 5.74
CA GLY A 48 -1.78 4.39 5.95
C GLY A 48 -3.12 3.83 6.43
N GLN A 49 -3.80 4.56 7.30
CA GLN A 49 -5.13 4.20 7.80
C GLN A 49 -5.91 5.48 8.11
N GLY A 50 -7.22 5.44 7.97
CA GLY A 50 -8.08 6.60 8.17
C GLY A 50 -8.48 7.22 6.84
N ALA A 51 -8.54 8.55 6.77
CA ALA A 51 -8.89 9.29 5.57
C ALA A 51 -7.65 9.80 4.82
N MET A 52 -7.73 9.81 3.49
CA MET A 52 -6.61 10.29 2.65
C MET A 52 -6.23 11.76 2.96
N PRO A 53 -7.17 12.71 3.18
CA PRO A 53 -6.83 14.08 3.56
C PRO A 53 -5.95 14.16 4.80
N ASP A 54 -6.32 13.41 5.84
CA ASP A 54 -5.58 13.40 7.10
C ASP A 54 -4.19 12.81 6.92
N CYS A 55 -4.07 11.70 6.17
CA CYS A 55 -2.79 11.08 5.87
C CYS A 55 -1.86 12.02 5.10
N MET A 56 -2.36 12.73 4.10
CA MET A 56 -1.57 13.70 3.32
C MET A 56 -1.12 14.89 4.18
N ALA A 57 -2.02 15.42 5.02
CA ALA A 57 -1.71 16.51 5.95
C ALA A 57 -0.64 16.11 6.97
N GLN A 58 -0.78 14.94 7.60
CA GLN A 58 0.17 14.42 8.56
C GLN A 58 1.52 14.07 7.92
N LEU A 59 1.53 13.49 6.72
CA LEU A 59 2.77 13.25 5.99
C LEU A 59 3.53 14.55 5.69
N ALA A 60 2.81 15.61 5.32
CA ALA A 60 3.44 16.93 5.12
C ALA A 60 3.96 17.52 6.44
N ALA A 61 3.17 17.44 7.52
CA ALA A 61 3.55 17.98 8.83
C ALA A 61 4.73 17.22 9.47
N SER A 62 4.88 15.93 9.22
CA SER A 62 5.98 15.12 9.75
C SER A 62 7.37 15.46 9.18
N GLY A 63 7.40 16.17 8.04
CA GLY A 63 8.66 16.44 7.32
C GLY A 63 9.20 15.25 6.51
N ALA A 64 8.55 14.09 6.56
CA ALA A 64 8.99 12.88 5.87
C ALA A 64 8.62 12.86 4.37
N ARG A 65 7.73 13.74 3.92
CA ARG A 65 7.15 13.74 2.56
C ARG A 65 8.20 13.61 1.45
N GLU A 66 9.22 14.46 1.47
CA GLU A 66 10.26 14.48 0.43
C GLU A 66 11.15 13.23 0.46
N ALA A 67 11.42 12.68 1.65
CA ALA A 67 12.15 11.43 1.78
C ALA A 67 11.35 10.23 1.27
N VAL A 68 10.02 10.22 1.49
CA VAL A 68 9.10 9.21 0.93
C VAL A 68 9.08 9.29 -0.59
N ILE A 69 8.95 10.50 -1.15
CA ILE A 69 8.98 10.71 -2.62
C ILE A 69 10.34 10.25 -3.20
N ALA A 70 11.46 10.59 -2.56
CA ALA A 70 12.77 10.16 -3.01
C ALA A 70 12.90 8.63 -3.01
N ALA A 71 12.41 7.95 -1.97
CA ALA A 71 12.46 6.49 -1.84
C ALA A 71 11.71 5.75 -2.98
N THR A 72 10.69 6.38 -3.56
CA THR A 72 9.97 5.77 -4.71
C THR A 72 10.79 5.73 -6.00
N ARG A 73 11.99 6.32 -6.03
CA ARG A 73 12.84 6.38 -7.22
C ARG A 73 13.94 5.33 -7.24
N ASP A 74 14.42 4.92 -6.08
CA ASP A 74 15.67 4.16 -5.96
C ASP A 74 15.64 2.99 -4.95
N LYS A 75 14.56 2.85 -4.17
CA LYS A 75 14.47 1.82 -3.12
C LYS A 75 13.25 0.94 -3.32
N PRO A 76 13.33 -0.37 -3.01
CA PRO A 76 12.12 -1.17 -2.88
C PRO A 76 11.14 -0.48 -1.94
N PHE A 77 9.99 -0.11 -2.49
CA PHE A 77 8.96 0.68 -1.83
C PHE A 77 7.65 -0.10 -1.73
N LEU A 78 7.06 -0.14 -0.54
CA LEU A 78 5.77 -0.78 -0.31
C LEU A 78 4.76 0.23 0.26
N GLY A 79 3.73 0.56 -0.52
CA GLY A 79 2.57 1.32 -0.06
C GLY A 79 1.45 0.38 0.43
N ILE A 80 0.89 0.63 1.61
CA ILE A 80 -0.19 -0.20 2.19
C ILE A 80 -1.43 0.66 2.43
N CYS A 81 -2.57 0.27 1.88
CA CYS A 81 -3.88 0.90 2.02
C CYS A 81 -3.85 2.38 1.57
N ILE A 82 -4.01 3.35 2.47
CA ILE A 82 -3.85 4.78 2.11
C ILE A 82 -2.44 5.07 1.59
N GLY A 83 -1.41 4.34 2.04
CA GLY A 83 -0.05 4.45 1.48
C GLY A 83 0.04 4.11 -0.02
N MET A 84 -0.87 3.28 -0.55
CA MET A 84 -1.04 3.09 -2.00
C MET A 84 -1.80 4.26 -2.62
N GLN A 85 -2.89 4.70 -1.98
CA GLN A 85 -3.74 5.76 -2.52
C GLN A 85 -3.01 7.09 -2.67
N MET A 86 -2.16 7.45 -1.69
CA MET A 86 -1.36 8.68 -1.72
C MET A 86 -0.41 8.78 -2.93
N LEU A 87 -0.06 7.67 -3.60
CA LEU A 87 0.84 7.71 -4.77
C LEU A 87 0.18 8.36 -5.99
N PHE A 88 -1.14 8.38 -6.06
CA PHE A 88 -1.91 8.91 -7.20
C PHE A 88 -2.03 10.44 -7.17
N GLU A 89 -2.59 11.00 -8.26
CA GLU A 89 -2.72 12.45 -8.41
C GLU A 89 -3.75 13.04 -7.46
N ARG A 90 -4.90 12.35 -7.27
CA ARG A 90 -6.04 12.89 -6.52
C ARG A 90 -6.96 11.79 -5.99
N GLY A 91 -7.47 11.99 -4.78
CA GLY A 91 -8.53 11.18 -4.19
C GLY A 91 -9.86 11.95 -4.14
N GLU A 92 -10.99 11.26 -4.41
CA GLU A 92 -12.32 11.83 -4.23
C GLU A 92 -12.65 12.11 -2.74
N GLU A 93 -11.97 11.43 -1.83
CA GLU A 93 -12.12 11.70 -0.39
C GLU A 93 -11.61 13.11 -0.06
N GLY A 94 -12.52 14.02 0.22
CA GLY A 94 -12.20 15.42 0.49
C GLY A 94 -11.53 16.16 -0.67
N ASP A 95 -11.66 15.64 -1.90
CA ASP A 95 -11.04 16.21 -3.10
C ASP A 95 -9.53 16.44 -2.93
N THR A 96 -8.83 15.45 -2.37
CA THR A 96 -7.48 15.55 -1.83
C THR A 96 -6.42 15.35 -2.89
N PRO A 97 -5.48 16.29 -3.10
CA PRO A 97 -4.28 16.03 -3.88
C PRO A 97 -3.42 14.93 -3.25
N GLY A 98 -2.96 13.97 -4.06
CA GLY A 98 -1.98 12.97 -3.64
C GLY A 98 -0.54 13.44 -3.88
N LEU A 99 0.39 12.49 -3.94
CA LEU A 99 1.80 12.76 -4.24
C LEU A 99 2.05 12.98 -5.74
N GLY A 100 1.10 12.62 -6.61
CA GLY A 100 1.19 12.79 -8.06
C GLY A 100 2.30 11.97 -8.72
N LEU A 101 2.67 10.84 -8.12
CA LEU A 101 3.71 9.95 -8.64
C LEU A 101 3.19 8.99 -9.70
N LEU A 102 1.90 8.68 -9.65
CA LEU A 102 1.19 7.79 -10.57
C LEU A 102 -0.02 8.51 -11.13
N ALA A 103 -0.17 8.51 -12.45
CA ALA A 103 -1.33 9.08 -13.11
C ALA A 103 -2.60 8.28 -12.80
N GLY A 104 -3.70 9.00 -12.56
CA GLY A 104 -4.99 8.45 -12.18
C GLY A 104 -5.47 8.94 -10.82
N GLY A 105 -6.58 8.40 -10.36
CA GLY A 105 -7.25 8.87 -9.14
C GLY A 105 -7.65 7.75 -8.19
N VAL A 106 -8.28 8.16 -7.11
CA VAL A 106 -8.80 7.26 -6.07
C VAL A 106 -10.29 7.55 -5.86
N PRO A 107 -11.17 6.98 -6.73
CA PRO A 107 -12.62 7.16 -6.62
C PRO A 107 -13.21 6.38 -5.45
N ARG A 108 -14.41 6.80 -5.03
CA ARG A 108 -15.26 6.05 -4.11
C ARG A 108 -15.94 4.89 -4.80
N PHE A 109 -16.25 3.83 -4.07
CA PHE A 109 -17.14 2.79 -4.58
C PHE A 109 -18.48 3.39 -5.03
N PRO A 110 -18.93 3.11 -6.29
CA PRO A 110 -20.12 3.74 -6.87
C PRO A 110 -21.38 3.18 -6.23
N ALA A 111 -22.14 4.01 -5.51
CA ALA A 111 -23.33 3.61 -4.76
C ALA A 111 -24.33 2.81 -5.59
N ALA A 112 -24.52 3.16 -6.88
CA ALA A 112 -25.43 2.48 -7.78
C ALA A 112 -25.05 1.00 -8.07
N ARG A 113 -23.79 0.62 -7.87
CA ARG A 113 -23.29 -0.75 -8.11
C ARG A 113 -23.10 -1.55 -6.82
N MET A 114 -23.35 -0.93 -5.67
CA MET A 114 -23.16 -1.55 -4.37
C MET A 114 -24.45 -2.17 -3.80
N ALA A 115 -25.46 -2.46 -4.63
CA ALA A 115 -26.74 -3.02 -4.18
C ALA A 115 -26.54 -4.23 -3.25
N GLY A 116 -26.91 -4.09 -1.98
CA GLY A 116 -26.74 -5.12 -0.94
C GLY A 116 -25.33 -5.23 -0.35
N LEU A 117 -24.33 -4.51 -0.85
CA LEU A 117 -22.98 -4.47 -0.31
C LEU A 117 -22.76 -3.22 0.54
N LYS A 118 -22.04 -3.38 1.65
CA LYS A 118 -21.71 -2.25 2.54
C LYS A 118 -20.46 -1.51 2.07
N VAL A 119 -20.45 -0.19 2.23
CA VAL A 119 -19.24 0.63 2.13
C VAL A 119 -18.96 1.20 3.52
N PRO A 120 -17.78 0.99 4.08
CA PRO A 120 -16.56 0.44 3.48
C PRO A 120 -16.64 -1.06 3.14
N HIS A 121 -15.91 -1.48 2.10
CA HIS A 121 -15.52 -2.87 1.87
C HIS A 121 -14.64 -3.29 3.05
N MET A 122 -15.17 -4.13 3.93
CA MET A 122 -14.50 -4.58 5.15
C MET A 122 -14.59 -6.09 5.26
N GLY A 123 -13.43 -6.74 5.35
CA GLY A 123 -13.32 -8.18 5.53
C GLY A 123 -12.36 -8.84 4.54
N TRP A 124 -12.48 -10.16 4.46
CA TRP A 124 -11.63 -11.00 3.60
C TRP A 124 -12.20 -11.09 2.20
N ASN A 125 -11.36 -10.83 1.19
CA ASN A 125 -11.76 -10.98 -0.19
C ASN A 125 -10.60 -11.52 -1.05
N GLN A 126 -10.93 -12.08 -2.21
CA GLN A 126 -9.98 -12.73 -3.10
C GLN A 126 -9.25 -11.72 -3.98
N VAL A 127 -7.92 -11.85 -4.04
CA VAL A 127 -7.07 -11.07 -4.93
C VAL A 127 -6.70 -11.90 -6.15
N ARG A 128 -7.06 -11.43 -7.34
CA ARG A 128 -6.66 -12.02 -8.61
C ARG A 128 -5.41 -11.31 -9.11
N GLN A 129 -4.35 -12.07 -9.33
CA GLN A 129 -3.11 -11.56 -9.91
C GLN A 129 -3.34 -11.21 -11.37
N ALA A 130 -3.11 -9.95 -11.75
CA ALA A 130 -3.30 -9.46 -13.11
C ALA A 130 -2.06 -9.68 -13.99
N LYS A 131 -0.88 -9.72 -13.36
CA LYS A 131 0.40 -10.04 -14.01
C LYS A 131 1.38 -10.70 -13.04
N PRO A 132 2.37 -11.46 -13.53
CA PRO A 132 3.45 -12.00 -12.69
C PRO A 132 4.23 -10.88 -12.00
N HIS A 133 4.60 -11.10 -10.74
CA HIS A 133 5.48 -10.22 -9.97
C HIS A 133 6.12 -11.00 -8.82
N ALA A 134 7.37 -10.69 -8.47
CA ALA A 134 8.10 -11.38 -7.41
C ALA A 134 7.39 -11.35 -6.04
N LEU A 135 6.59 -10.31 -5.75
CA LEU A 135 5.83 -10.26 -4.50
C LEU A 135 4.69 -11.28 -4.44
N TRP A 136 4.30 -11.87 -5.55
CA TRP A 136 3.31 -12.95 -5.60
C TRP A 136 3.92 -14.36 -5.46
N ASP A 137 5.23 -14.51 -5.37
CA ASP A 137 5.89 -15.81 -5.29
C ASP A 137 5.38 -16.63 -4.10
N GLY A 138 4.86 -17.83 -4.40
CA GLY A 138 4.25 -18.73 -3.43
C GLY A 138 2.88 -18.29 -2.88
N ILE A 139 2.22 -17.32 -3.57
CA ILE A 139 0.84 -16.88 -3.30
C ILE A 139 -0.01 -17.24 -4.52
N ALA A 140 -1.04 -18.04 -4.34
CA ALA A 140 -1.93 -18.42 -5.42
C ALA A 140 -2.83 -17.23 -5.85
N SER A 141 -3.11 -17.13 -7.16
CA SER A 141 -4.15 -16.19 -7.62
C SER A 141 -5.51 -16.62 -7.08
N GLY A 142 -6.27 -15.67 -6.53
CA GLY A 142 -7.52 -15.94 -5.80
C GLY A 142 -7.33 -16.12 -4.29
N GLU A 143 -6.10 -16.00 -3.77
CA GLU A 143 -5.85 -16.03 -2.34
C GLU A 143 -6.55 -14.85 -1.62
N ARG A 144 -6.89 -15.04 -0.35
CA ARG A 144 -7.66 -14.06 0.42
C ARG A 144 -6.77 -13.13 1.22
N PHE A 145 -7.11 -11.83 1.16
CA PHE A 145 -6.50 -10.77 1.94
C PHE A 145 -7.57 -9.96 2.68
N TYR A 146 -7.17 -9.28 3.74
CA TYR A 146 -8.05 -8.43 4.53
C TYR A 146 -8.10 -7.01 4.00
N PHE A 147 -9.30 -6.51 3.76
CA PHE A 147 -9.60 -5.16 3.26
C PHE A 147 -10.38 -4.34 4.28
N VAL A 148 -10.17 -3.03 4.28
CA VAL A 148 -11.02 -2.05 4.96
C VAL A 148 -10.87 -0.69 4.26
N HIS A 149 -11.73 -0.39 3.27
CA HIS A 149 -11.63 0.84 2.49
C HIS A 149 -12.96 1.21 1.81
N SER A 150 -13.17 2.50 1.57
CA SER A 150 -14.33 3.05 0.85
C SER A 150 -13.95 3.59 -0.54
N TYR A 151 -12.66 3.77 -0.78
CA TYR A 151 -12.07 4.29 -2.01
C TYR A 151 -11.03 3.31 -2.54
N TYR A 152 -10.77 3.31 -3.84
CA TYR A 152 -9.83 2.39 -4.46
C TYR A 152 -9.04 3.08 -5.59
N PRO A 153 -7.78 2.70 -5.82
CA PRO A 153 -7.00 3.24 -6.93
C PRO A 153 -7.57 2.88 -8.30
N ALA A 154 -7.63 3.87 -9.17
CA ALA A 154 -7.99 3.76 -10.59
C ALA A 154 -6.83 4.35 -11.43
N PRO A 155 -5.77 3.57 -11.70
CA PRO A 155 -4.63 4.03 -12.48
C PRO A 155 -5.07 4.35 -13.92
N ALA A 156 -4.53 5.45 -14.49
CA ALA A 156 -4.74 5.80 -15.89
C ALA A 156 -4.02 4.81 -16.82
N ASP A 157 -2.89 4.26 -16.38
CA ASP A 157 -2.15 3.21 -17.09
C ASP A 157 -2.52 1.83 -16.52
N ALA A 158 -3.24 1.03 -17.31
CA ALA A 158 -3.59 -0.34 -16.96
C ALA A 158 -2.35 -1.25 -16.76
N GLY A 159 -1.21 -0.91 -17.36
CA GLY A 159 0.05 -1.62 -17.17
C GLY A 159 0.57 -1.61 -15.74
N LEU A 160 0.11 -0.68 -14.90
CA LEU A 160 0.44 -0.63 -13.46
C LEU A 160 -0.28 -1.72 -12.67
N VAL A 161 -1.45 -2.20 -13.13
CA VAL A 161 -2.30 -3.12 -12.38
C VAL A 161 -1.61 -4.48 -12.23
N THR A 162 -1.39 -4.89 -10.98
CA THR A 162 -0.73 -6.15 -10.61
C THR A 162 -1.70 -7.10 -9.93
N GLY A 163 -2.78 -6.57 -9.35
CA GLY A 163 -3.84 -7.35 -8.74
C GLY A 163 -5.18 -6.64 -8.77
N THR A 164 -6.25 -7.41 -8.93
CA THR A 164 -7.64 -6.95 -8.93
C THR A 164 -8.47 -7.71 -7.90
N CYS A 165 -9.57 -7.12 -7.50
CA CYS A 165 -10.53 -7.71 -6.59
C CYS A 165 -11.96 -7.33 -7.02
N GLU A 166 -12.93 -8.20 -6.74
CA GLU A 166 -14.35 -7.98 -7.06
C GLU A 166 -15.13 -7.59 -5.80
N TYR A 167 -15.77 -6.43 -5.85
CA TYR A 167 -16.69 -5.99 -4.79
C TYR A 167 -17.75 -5.04 -5.38
N GLY A 168 -18.80 -5.59 -5.98
CA GLY A 168 -19.79 -4.84 -6.75
C GLY A 168 -19.26 -4.27 -8.06
N VAL A 169 -17.98 -3.99 -8.11
CA VAL A 169 -17.17 -3.64 -9.28
C VAL A 169 -15.83 -4.36 -9.20
N SER A 170 -15.21 -4.60 -10.36
CA SER A 170 -13.80 -4.97 -10.39
C SER A 170 -12.95 -3.74 -10.10
N PHE A 171 -12.05 -3.81 -9.12
CA PHE A 171 -11.19 -2.69 -8.76
C PHE A 171 -9.73 -3.11 -8.63
N THR A 172 -8.83 -2.15 -8.82
CA THR A 172 -7.39 -2.34 -8.63
C THR A 172 -7.07 -2.44 -7.15
N CYS A 173 -6.49 -3.56 -6.72
CA CYS A 173 -6.09 -3.76 -5.33
C CYS A 173 -4.58 -3.95 -5.13
N ALA A 174 -3.82 -4.04 -6.22
CA ALA A 174 -2.36 -4.01 -6.20
C ALA A 174 -1.82 -3.39 -7.48
N ILE A 175 -0.74 -2.62 -7.35
CA ILE A 175 0.01 -2.02 -8.47
C ILE A 175 1.49 -2.29 -8.33
N SER A 176 2.21 -2.24 -9.47
CA SER A 176 3.66 -2.18 -9.47
C SER A 176 4.18 -1.28 -10.59
N ARG A 177 5.28 -0.55 -10.30
CA ARG A 177 6.08 0.19 -11.26
C ARG A 177 7.52 0.23 -10.77
N ASP A 178 8.45 -0.27 -11.55
CA ASP A 178 9.86 -0.32 -11.21
C ASP A 178 10.10 -0.88 -9.79
N ASN A 179 10.60 -0.07 -8.88
CA ASN A 179 10.86 -0.39 -7.48
C ASN A 179 9.65 -0.15 -6.55
N ILE A 180 8.49 0.21 -7.06
CA ILE A 180 7.26 0.42 -6.29
C ILE A 180 6.36 -0.81 -6.40
N PHE A 181 5.92 -1.31 -5.26
CA PHE A 181 4.76 -2.19 -5.14
C PHE A 181 3.80 -1.59 -4.12
N ALA A 182 2.50 -1.58 -4.41
CA ALA A 182 1.56 -1.07 -3.43
C ALA A 182 0.24 -1.86 -3.47
N VAL A 183 -0.39 -1.99 -2.30
CA VAL A 183 -1.57 -2.81 -2.10
C VAL A 183 -2.67 -2.06 -1.34
N GLN A 184 -3.92 -2.30 -1.70
CA GLN A 184 -5.09 -1.74 -1.03
C GLN A 184 -5.46 -2.53 0.24
N PHE A 185 -5.15 -3.81 0.27
CA PHE A 185 -5.37 -4.67 1.43
C PHE A 185 -4.26 -4.51 2.48
N HIS A 186 -4.47 -5.11 3.63
CA HIS A 186 -3.55 -5.10 4.78
C HIS A 186 -2.80 -6.43 4.88
N PRO A 187 -1.58 -6.56 4.35
CA PRO A 187 -0.80 -7.80 4.45
C PRO A 187 -0.51 -8.17 5.90
N GLU A 188 -0.29 -7.20 6.79
CA GLU A 188 -0.06 -7.40 8.22
C GLU A 188 -1.28 -8.00 8.96
N LYS A 189 -2.47 -7.96 8.33
CA LYS A 189 -3.72 -8.57 8.84
C LYS A 189 -4.15 -9.79 8.03
N SER A 190 -3.36 -10.20 7.04
CA SER A 190 -3.74 -11.23 6.05
C SER A 190 -3.07 -12.59 6.29
N GLN A 191 -2.79 -12.93 7.56
CA GLN A 191 -2.29 -14.24 7.98
C GLN A 191 -1.08 -14.73 7.13
N ALA A 192 -1.09 -15.99 6.70
CA ALA A 192 0.03 -16.59 5.97
C ALA A 192 0.31 -15.93 4.63
N ALA A 193 -0.73 -15.60 3.85
CA ALA A 193 -0.58 -14.95 2.55
C ALA A 193 0.03 -13.54 2.68
N GLY A 194 -0.42 -12.77 3.68
CA GLY A 194 0.15 -11.46 3.97
C GLY A 194 1.60 -11.51 4.44
N LEU A 195 1.93 -12.45 5.33
CA LEU A 195 3.31 -12.67 5.77
C LEU A 195 4.21 -13.13 4.61
N ARG A 196 3.69 -13.96 3.70
CA ARG A 196 4.42 -14.36 2.50
C ARG A 196 4.72 -13.17 1.62
N LEU A 197 3.74 -12.29 1.36
CA LEU A 197 3.94 -11.07 0.56
C LEU A 197 5.00 -10.16 1.21
N LEU A 198 4.93 -9.95 2.53
CA LEU A 198 5.95 -9.16 3.25
C LEU A 198 7.34 -9.81 3.18
N SER A 199 7.43 -11.15 3.30
CA SER A 199 8.68 -11.88 3.11
C SER A 199 9.26 -11.69 1.71
N ASN A 200 8.40 -11.78 0.69
CA ASN A 200 8.80 -11.55 -0.71
C ASN A 200 9.28 -10.10 -0.91
N PHE A 201 8.60 -9.11 -0.32
CA PHE A 201 9.04 -7.71 -0.34
C PHE A 201 10.43 -7.53 0.26
N VAL A 202 10.70 -8.18 1.39
CA VAL A 202 12.02 -8.13 2.06
C VAL A 202 13.12 -8.69 1.17
N GLN A 203 12.83 -9.68 0.32
CA GLN A 203 13.80 -10.31 -0.57
C GLN A 203 13.84 -9.69 -1.96
N TRP A 204 12.83 -8.92 -2.33
CA TRP A 204 12.69 -8.33 -3.65
C TRP A 204 13.83 -7.39 -4.01
N ARG A 205 14.33 -7.54 -5.23
CA ARG A 205 15.35 -6.71 -5.87
C ARG A 205 14.79 -6.28 -7.23
N PRO A 206 14.17 -5.10 -7.31
CA PRO A 206 13.62 -4.56 -8.55
C PRO A 206 14.69 -4.26 -9.58
#